data_e29ad80888ff0c548c952cf347da0f7b
#
_entry.id   e29ad80888ff0c548c952cf347da0f7b
#
_cell.length_a   1.000
_cell.length_b   1.000
_cell.length_c   1.000
_cell.angle_alpha   90.00
_cell.angle_beta   90.00
_cell.angle_gamma   90.00
#
_symmetry.space_group_name_H-M   'P 1'
#
loop_
_entity.id
_entity.type
_entity.pdbx_description
1 polymer ?
#
loop_
_entity_poly.entity_id
_entity_poly.type
_entity_poly.pdbx_seq_one_letter_code
_entity_poly.pdbx_strand_id
1 'polypeptide(L)'
;GAELAELCRVVASYGGYYCPHHRSYGAGALEAYEEMVALTREAGCPLHLTHATMNFGVNRDRAPELLALLDEALAGGADITLDTYPYTPGCTTLAAQLPSWAGEGGPEALLKRLADDDSAERIRHHLEVVGSDGCHGVPMEWETIEISGVSNPALGEYVGRTVLQSARARGETPWTTARRLLTEDRLGTTILQHVGNEENVRTIMRHPAHTGGSDGILQGSKPHPRAYGTFPQYLGRYVRELGVLSLEECVAHLTGRAAARLRLPDRGLVREGYRADLVLFDPRTVAPGATFDAPRTLPKGIPHVLIDGRFVIEDGRRTDVLAGRTVRRAAA
;
A
#
# COMPACT_ATOMS: atom_id res chain seq x y z
N GLY A 1 4.62 -10.27 -19.98
CA GLY A 1 3.91 -11.50 -19.55
C GLY A 1 4.84 -12.72 -19.47
N ALA A 2 5.47 -13.16 -20.58
CA ALA A 2 6.24 -14.43 -20.61
C ALA A 2 7.37 -14.50 -19.57
N GLU A 3 8.16 -13.45 -19.40
CA GLU A 3 9.22 -13.38 -18.39
C GLU A 3 8.67 -13.54 -16.97
N LEU A 4 7.59 -12.85 -16.64
CA LEU A 4 6.96 -12.95 -15.32
C LEU A 4 6.39 -14.37 -15.09
N ALA A 5 5.80 -15.00 -16.10
CA ALA A 5 5.31 -16.37 -15.99
C ALA A 5 6.44 -17.36 -15.69
N GLU A 6 7.61 -17.20 -16.34
CA GLU A 6 8.78 -18.05 -16.06
C GLU A 6 9.32 -17.83 -14.64
N LEU A 7 9.44 -16.57 -14.19
CA LEU A 7 9.82 -16.27 -12.82
C LEU A 7 8.81 -16.84 -11.79
N CYS A 8 7.52 -16.77 -12.09
CA CYS A 8 6.48 -17.39 -11.25
C CYS A 8 6.60 -18.90 -11.17
N ARG A 9 6.94 -19.61 -12.26
CA ARG A 9 7.18 -21.06 -12.24
C ARG A 9 8.37 -21.42 -11.33
N VAL A 10 9.46 -20.64 -11.43
CA VAL A 10 10.61 -20.81 -10.53
C VAL A 10 10.20 -20.58 -9.07
N VAL A 11 9.49 -19.48 -8.78
CA VAL A 11 9.02 -19.17 -7.41
C VAL A 11 8.11 -20.28 -6.88
N ALA A 12 7.19 -20.80 -7.69
CA ALA A 12 6.31 -21.90 -7.33
C ALA A 12 7.07 -23.19 -6.98
N SER A 13 8.13 -23.53 -7.74
CA SER A 13 8.94 -24.73 -7.49
C SER A 13 9.64 -24.71 -6.12
N TYR A 14 9.86 -23.52 -5.54
CA TYR A 14 10.36 -23.35 -4.19
C TYR A 14 9.24 -23.11 -3.14
N GLY A 15 7.98 -23.36 -3.51
CA GLY A 15 6.83 -23.12 -2.66
C GLY A 15 6.60 -21.66 -2.31
N GLY A 16 7.07 -20.73 -3.14
CA GLY A 16 6.84 -19.29 -2.99
C GLY A 16 5.46 -18.85 -3.50
N TYR A 17 5.24 -17.56 -3.55
CA TYR A 17 4.05 -16.95 -4.14
C TYR A 17 4.42 -15.65 -4.85
N TYR A 18 3.61 -15.23 -5.81
CA TYR A 18 3.75 -13.96 -6.50
C TYR A 18 3.03 -12.87 -5.72
N CYS A 19 3.71 -11.74 -5.51
CA CYS A 19 3.24 -10.63 -4.67
C CYS A 19 3.54 -9.29 -5.38
N PRO A 20 2.73 -8.92 -6.37
CA PRO A 20 3.02 -7.80 -7.27
C PRO A 20 2.35 -6.49 -6.88
N HIS A 21 2.92 -5.39 -7.37
CA HIS A 21 2.13 -4.22 -7.73
C HIS A 21 1.43 -4.47 -9.08
N HIS A 22 0.16 -4.13 -9.21
CA HIS A 22 -0.53 -4.22 -10.50
C HIS A 22 -0.22 -3.01 -11.39
N ARG A 23 -0.39 -3.18 -12.70
CA ARG A 23 0.07 -2.22 -13.71
C ARG A 23 -0.66 -0.89 -13.70
N SER A 24 -1.93 -0.86 -13.32
CA SER A 24 -2.76 0.35 -13.30
C SER A 24 -3.67 0.35 -12.10
N TYR A 25 -3.82 1.51 -11.49
CA TYR A 25 -4.76 1.75 -10.38
C TYR A 25 -5.98 2.56 -10.82
N GLY A 26 -5.93 3.12 -12.04
CA GLY A 26 -7.00 3.89 -12.67
C GLY A 26 -7.89 3.05 -13.58
N ALA A 27 -8.13 3.52 -14.80
CA ALA A 27 -9.08 2.91 -15.73
C ALA A 27 -8.77 1.44 -16.07
N GLY A 28 -7.49 1.06 -16.14
CA GLY A 28 -7.03 -0.31 -16.42
C GLY A 28 -6.83 -1.19 -15.18
N ALA A 29 -7.44 -0.85 -14.05
CA ALA A 29 -7.21 -1.60 -12.80
C ALA A 29 -7.72 -3.03 -12.86
N LEU A 30 -8.94 -3.25 -13.37
CA LEU A 30 -9.54 -4.58 -13.44
C LEU A 30 -8.76 -5.50 -14.37
N GLU A 31 -8.38 -5.02 -15.56
CA GLU A 31 -7.57 -5.73 -16.53
C GLU A 31 -6.18 -6.09 -15.96
N ALA A 32 -5.62 -5.23 -15.10
CA ALA A 32 -4.37 -5.52 -14.43
C ALA A 32 -4.51 -6.65 -13.39
N TYR A 33 -5.63 -6.74 -12.70
CA TYR A 33 -5.95 -7.88 -11.82
C TYR A 33 -6.17 -9.17 -12.61
N GLU A 34 -6.90 -9.11 -13.72
CA GLU A 34 -7.10 -10.24 -14.64
C GLU A 34 -5.76 -10.79 -15.15
N GLU A 35 -4.84 -9.90 -15.56
CA GLU A 35 -3.48 -10.30 -15.99
C GLU A 35 -2.77 -11.11 -14.90
N MET A 36 -2.80 -10.64 -13.64
CA MET A 36 -2.11 -11.34 -12.54
C MET A 36 -2.73 -12.70 -12.22
N VAL A 37 -4.05 -12.79 -12.22
CA VAL A 37 -4.78 -14.06 -12.01
C VAL A 37 -4.46 -15.05 -13.14
N ALA A 38 -4.52 -14.61 -14.41
CA ALA A 38 -4.22 -15.46 -15.57
C ALA A 38 -2.77 -15.96 -15.56
N LEU A 39 -1.81 -15.05 -15.30
CA LEU A 39 -0.38 -15.35 -15.24
C LEU A 39 -0.05 -16.37 -14.15
N THR A 40 -0.59 -16.20 -12.96
CA THR A 40 -0.30 -17.10 -11.84
C THR A 40 -0.98 -18.44 -12.00
N ARG A 41 -2.17 -18.51 -12.62
CA ARG A 41 -2.83 -19.77 -12.99
C ARG A 41 -2.04 -20.53 -14.03
N GLU A 42 -1.54 -19.87 -15.08
CA GLU A 42 -0.67 -20.48 -16.10
C GLU A 42 0.62 -21.04 -15.48
N ALA A 43 1.23 -20.29 -14.56
CA ALA A 43 2.48 -20.66 -13.91
C ALA A 43 2.32 -21.68 -12.76
N GLY A 44 1.10 -21.99 -12.30
CA GLY A 44 0.85 -22.79 -11.11
C GLY A 44 1.39 -22.15 -9.82
N CYS A 45 1.45 -20.83 -9.77
CA CYS A 45 2.03 -20.06 -8.68
C CYS A 45 0.93 -19.44 -7.79
N PRO A 46 0.99 -19.60 -6.46
CA PRO A 46 0.09 -18.86 -5.56
C PRO A 46 0.22 -17.35 -5.74
N LEU A 47 -0.89 -16.63 -5.57
CA LEU A 47 -0.97 -15.18 -5.73
C LEU A 47 -1.32 -14.50 -4.40
N HIS A 48 -0.60 -13.42 -4.05
CA HIS A 48 -1.02 -12.49 -3.03
C HIS A 48 -1.13 -11.09 -3.63
N LEU A 49 -2.35 -10.58 -3.78
CA LEU A 49 -2.59 -9.25 -4.30
C LEU A 49 -2.30 -8.22 -3.21
N THR A 50 -1.15 -7.54 -3.31
CA THR A 50 -0.75 -6.49 -2.37
C THR A 50 -1.61 -5.25 -2.55
N HIS A 51 -1.91 -4.57 -1.44
CA HIS A 51 -2.66 -3.30 -1.41
C HIS A 51 -3.77 -3.26 -2.46
N ALA A 52 -4.60 -4.34 -2.52
CA ALA A 52 -5.71 -4.44 -3.45
C ALA A 52 -6.66 -3.26 -3.28
N THR A 53 -6.82 -2.48 -4.33
CA THR A 53 -7.59 -1.23 -4.32
C THR A 53 -8.29 -1.02 -5.66
N MET A 54 -9.40 -0.30 -5.62
CA MET A 54 -10.12 0.22 -6.79
C MET A 54 -10.21 1.74 -6.62
N ASN A 55 -9.11 2.43 -7.00
CA ASN A 55 -8.91 3.85 -6.77
C ASN A 55 -9.47 4.71 -7.91
N PHE A 56 -9.45 6.02 -7.72
CA PHE A 56 -9.96 7.05 -8.62
C PHE A 56 -11.48 7.02 -8.81
N GLY A 57 -12.02 8.11 -9.34
CA GLY A 57 -13.45 8.25 -9.61
C GLY A 57 -13.99 7.21 -10.61
N VAL A 58 -13.16 6.80 -11.58
CA VAL A 58 -13.50 5.79 -12.60
C VAL A 58 -13.78 4.41 -12.00
N ASN A 59 -13.22 4.10 -10.83
CA ASN A 59 -13.39 2.83 -10.15
C ASN A 59 -14.32 2.91 -8.92
N ARG A 60 -15.05 4.02 -8.75
CA ARG A 60 -15.97 4.17 -7.62
C ARG A 60 -17.02 3.05 -7.64
N ASP A 61 -17.20 2.39 -6.49
CA ASP A 61 -18.16 1.31 -6.27
C ASP A 61 -17.93 0.05 -7.13
N ARG A 62 -16.74 -0.09 -7.75
CA ARG A 62 -16.40 -1.25 -8.59
C ARG A 62 -15.64 -2.38 -7.87
N ALA A 63 -15.44 -2.29 -6.57
CA ALA A 63 -14.85 -3.41 -5.82
C ALA A 63 -15.59 -4.74 -6.00
N PRO A 64 -16.94 -4.79 -6.13
CA PRO A 64 -17.63 -6.06 -6.42
C PRO A 64 -17.18 -6.74 -7.72
N GLU A 65 -16.79 -6.00 -8.76
CA GLU A 65 -16.27 -6.58 -10.00
C GLU A 65 -14.92 -7.27 -9.77
N LEU A 66 -14.03 -6.64 -9.01
CA LEU A 66 -12.77 -7.25 -8.59
C LEU A 66 -13.01 -8.52 -7.77
N LEU A 67 -13.93 -8.47 -6.79
CA LEU A 67 -14.20 -9.63 -5.95
C LEU A 67 -14.82 -10.78 -6.73
N ALA A 68 -15.71 -10.50 -7.69
CA ALA A 68 -16.27 -11.54 -8.57
C ALA A 68 -15.18 -12.25 -9.39
N LEU A 69 -14.20 -11.50 -9.93
CA LEU A 69 -13.04 -12.08 -10.61
C LEU A 69 -12.25 -13.01 -9.68
N LEU A 70 -12.02 -12.58 -8.44
CA LEU A 70 -11.29 -13.39 -7.46
C LEU A 70 -12.06 -14.64 -7.02
N ASP A 71 -13.37 -14.51 -6.79
CA ASP A 71 -14.24 -15.63 -6.42
C ASP A 71 -14.27 -16.68 -7.52
N GLU A 72 -14.37 -16.29 -8.78
CA GLU A 72 -14.28 -17.20 -9.93
C GLU A 72 -12.94 -17.94 -9.97
N ALA A 73 -11.84 -17.22 -9.79
CA ALA A 73 -10.52 -17.81 -9.77
C ALA A 73 -10.33 -18.80 -8.60
N LEU A 74 -10.79 -18.45 -7.40
CA LEU A 74 -10.76 -19.29 -6.20
C LEU A 74 -11.62 -20.54 -6.39
N ALA A 75 -12.83 -20.41 -6.94
CA ALA A 75 -13.69 -21.56 -7.28
C ALA A 75 -13.05 -22.48 -8.33
N GLY A 76 -12.23 -21.92 -9.22
CA GLY A 76 -11.41 -22.67 -10.18
C GLY A 76 -10.15 -23.30 -9.58
N GLY A 77 -9.92 -23.21 -8.27
CA GLY A 77 -8.80 -23.83 -7.54
C GLY A 77 -7.54 -22.98 -7.46
N ALA A 78 -7.59 -21.69 -7.80
CA ALA A 78 -6.45 -20.80 -7.62
C ALA A 78 -6.18 -20.55 -6.13
N ASP A 79 -4.90 -20.48 -5.73
CA ASP A 79 -4.48 -20.11 -4.38
C ASP A 79 -4.24 -18.60 -4.31
N ILE A 80 -5.28 -17.85 -3.97
CA ILE A 80 -5.25 -16.38 -3.93
C ILE A 80 -5.54 -15.88 -2.53
N THR A 81 -4.73 -14.90 -2.07
CA THR A 81 -5.04 -14.00 -0.95
C THR A 81 -4.81 -12.56 -1.39
N LEU A 82 -5.31 -11.63 -0.60
CA LEU A 82 -5.14 -10.20 -0.85
C LEU A 82 -4.99 -9.44 0.46
N ASP A 83 -4.37 -8.27 0.41
CA ASP A 83 -4.44 -7.28 1.48
C ASP A 83 -4.91 -5.92 0.96
N THR A 84 -5.40 -5.10 1.86
CA THR A 84 -5.58 -3.66 1.66
C THR A 84 -5.22 -2.95 2.96
N TYR A 85 -4.88 -1.67 2.92
CA TYR A 85 -4.68 -0.89 4.14
C TYR A 85 -5.95 -0.11 4.49
N PRO A 86 -6.20 0.20 5.78
CA PRO A 86 -7.43 0.82 6.25
C PRO A 86 -7.40 2.36 6.10
N TYR A 87 -7.07 2.83 4.89
CA TYR A 87 -6.99 4.25 4.52
C TYR A 87 -7.35 4.43 3.06
N THR A 88 -7.88 5.59 2.70
CA THR A 88 -8.19 5.95 1.31
C THR A 88 -7.00 6.54 0.55
N PRO A 89 -6.11 7.39 1.12
CA PRO A 89 -4.95 7.85 0.39
C PRO A 89 -3.91 6.76 0.16
N GLY A 90 -3.30 6.76 -1.02
CA GLY A 90 -2.07 6.02 -1.32
C GLY A 90 -0.82 6.80 -0.93
N CYS A 91 0.35 6.15 -0.99
CA CYS A 91 1.65 6.79 -0.78
C CYS A 91 2.68 6.18 -1.73
N THR A 92 3.36 7.06 -2.48
CA THR A 92 4.42 6.67 -3.41
C THR A 92 5.37 7.85 -3.68
N THR A 93 6.15 7.81 -4.77
CA THR A 93 6.97 8.94 -5.23
C THR A 93 6.26 9.71 -6.33
N LEU A 94 6.56 11.01 -6.48
CA LEU A 94 6.04 11.81 -7.57
C LEU A 94 6.52 11.27 -8.93
N ALA A 95 7.71 10.71 -8.99
CA ALA A 95 8.26 10.09 -10.20
C ALA A 95 7.48 8.86 -10.68
N ALA A 96 6.84 8.13 -9.76
CA ALA A 96 6.01 6.97 -10.11
C ALA A 96 4.74 7.33 -10.91
N GLN A 97 4.38 8.60 -10.96
CA GLN A 97 3.24 9.09 -11.73
C GLN A 97 3.56 9.26 -13.22
N LEU A 98 4.84 9.31 -13.57
CA LEU A 98 5.27 9.61 -14.94
C LEU A 98 5.01 8.41 -15.86
N PRO A 99 4.79 8.64 -17.17
CA PRO A 99 4.62 7.57 -18.13
C PRO A 99 5.87 6.68 -18.18
N SER A 100 5.69 5.36 -18.38
CA SER A 100 6.76 4.37 -18.29
C SER A 100 7.93 4.66 -19.24
N TRP A 101 7.65 5.14 -20.46
CA TRP A 101 8.69 5.52 -21.43
C TRP A 101 9.62 6.64 -20.92
N ALA A 102 9.11 7.52 -20.03
CA ALA A 102 9.94 8.59 -19.47
C ALA A 102 11.06 8.05 -18.56
N GLY A 103 10.80 6.90 -17.91
CA GLY A 103 11.76 6.22 -17.03
C GLY A 103 12.78 5.31 -17.74
N GLU A 104 12.62 5.08 -19.05
CA GLU A 104 13.54 4.23 -19.81
C GLU A 104 14.98 4.75 -19.74
N GLY A 105 15.92 3.86 -19.43
CA GLY A 105 17.33 4.20 -19.23
C GLY A 105 17.66 4.68 -17.81
N GLY A 106 16.69 4.66 -16.90
CA GLY A 106 16.90 4.90 -15.47
C GLY A 106 16.84 6.37 -15.05
N PRO A 107 17.14 6.67 -13.76
CA PRO A 107 16.93 7.99 -13.15
C PRO A 107 17.63 9.15 -13.87
N GLU A 108 18.87 8.97 -14.29
CA GLU A 108 19.63 10.03 -14.98
C GLU A 108 19.06 10.34 -16.38
N ALA A 109 18.54 9.32 -17.08
CA ALA A 109 17.88 9.53 -18.36
C ALA A 109 16.55 10.27 -18.18
N LEU A 110 15.78 9.94 -17.14
CA LEU A 110 14.55 10.65 -16.78
C LEU A 110 14.83 12.13 -16.44
N LEU A 111 15.85 12.41 -15.63
CA LEU A 111 16.23 13.80 -15.29
C LEU A 111 16.63 14.60 -16.52
N LYS A 112 17.34 13.98 -17.49
CA LYS A 112 17.66 14.64 -18.79
C LYS A 112 16.37 14.95 -19.59
N ARG A 113 15.40 14.03 -19.65
CA ARG A 113 14.11 14.27 -20.33
C ARG A 113 13.32 15.36 -19.65
N LEU A 114 13.35 15.44 -18.32
CA LEU A 114 12.71 16.51 -17.57
C LEU A 114 13.40 17.87 -17.76
N ALA A 115 14.68 17.90 -18.06
CA ALA A 115 15.42 19.14 -18.37
C ALA A 115 15.19 19.62 -19.82
N ASP A 116 14.92 18.72 -20.75
CA ASP A 116 14.59 19.01 -22.15
C ASP A 116 13.13 19.43 -22.29
N ASP A 117 12.88 20.61 -22.86
CA ASP A 117 11.54 21.19 -22.90
C ASP A 117 10.55 20.40 -23.77
N ASP A 118 10.98 19.84 -24.90
CA ASP A 118 10.11 19.04 -25.78
C ASP A 118 9.70 17.73 -25.10
N SER A 119 10.65 17.05 -24.47
CA SER A 119 10.38 15.84 -23.70
C SER A 119 9.49 16.12 -22.49
N ALA A 120 9.75 17.20 -21.77
CA ALA A 120 8.95 17.61 -20.62
C ALA A 120 7.51 17.95 -21.01
N GLU A 121 7.29 18.61 -22.15
CA GLU A 121 5.96 18.91 -22.69
C GLU A 121 5.22 17.62 -23.09
N ARG A 122 5.93 16.65 -23.69
CA ARG A 122 5.37 15.34 -24.00
C ARG A 122 4.96 14.58 -22.73
N ILE A 123 5.77 14.64 -21.67
CA ILE A 123 5.43 14.06 -20.36
C ILE A 123 4.18 14.73 -19.79
N ARG A 124 4.13 16.07 -19.80
CA ARG A 124 2.96 16.84 -19.34
C ARG A 124 1.69 16.43 -20.07
N HIS A 125 1.74 16.34 -21.38
CA HIS A 125 0.60 15.93 -22.20
C HIS A 125 0.09 14.54 -21.83
N HIS A 126 1.00 13.58 -21.61
CA HIS A 126 0.63 12.24 -21.13
C HIS A 126 -0.01 12.27 -19.75
N LEU A 127 0.48 13.08 -18.83
CA LEU A 127 -0.09 13.19 -17.49
C LEU A 127 -1.46 13.86 -17.48
N GLU A 128 -1.60 15.01 -18.15
CA GLU A 128 -2.76 15.88 -17.99
C GLU A 128 -3.89 15.61 -19.00
N VAL A 129 -3.58 14.98 -20.14
CA VAL A 129 -4.55 14.81 -21.24
C VAL A 129 -4.83 13.34 -21.54
N VAL A 130 -3.78 12.53 -21.70
CA VAL A 130 -3.95 11.12 -22.10
C VAL A 130 -4.29 10.23 -20.89
N GLY A 131 -3.73 10.52 -19.74
CA GLY A 131 -3.60 9.62 -18.62
C GLY A 131 -2.33 8.78 -18.74
N SER A 132 -1.53 8.76 -17.67
CA SER A 132 -0.30 7.97 -17.61
C SER A 132 -0.58 6.47 -17.64
N ASP A 133 0.26 5.72 -18.35
CA ASP A 133 0.29 4.26 -18.34
C ASP A 133 0.95 3.68 -17.07
N GLY A 134 1.49 4.55 -16.21
CA GLY A 134 2.08 4.18 -14.93
C GLY A 134 1.02 3.83 -13.88
N CYS A 135 1.39 3.92 -12.62
CA CYS A 135 0.49 3.58 -11.51
C CYS A 135 -0.77 4.47 -11.44
N HIS A 136 -0.80 5.60 -12.13
CA HIS A 136 -1.96 6.50 -12.13
C HIS A 136 -3.09 5.98 -13.03
N GLY A 137 -2.87 5.85 -14.33
CA GLY A 137 -3.82 5.26 -15.30
C GLY A 137 -5.07 6.09 -15.61
N VAL A 138 -5.06 7.41 -15.29
CA VAL A 138 -6.09 8.42 -15.61
C VAL A 138 -5.41 9.78 -15.76
N PRO A 139 -6.05 10.80 -16.39
CA PRO A 139 -5.53 12.16 -16.38
C PRO A 139 -5.30 12.68 -14.96
N MET A 140 -4.21 13.44 -14.80
CA MET A 140 -3.73 13.87 -13.49
C MET A 140 -4.64 14.93 -12.86
N GLU A 141 -5.08 14.65 -11.63
CA GLU A 141 -5.82 15.57 -10.76
C GLU A 141 -4.86 16.12 -9.68
N TRP A 142 -4.18 17.23 -10.00
CA TRP A 142 -3.10 17.80 -9.17
C TRP A 142 -3.53 18.21 -7.75
N GLU A 143 -4.81 18.42 -7.51
CA GLU A 143 -5.38 18.67 -6.18
C GLU A 143 -5.38 17.45 -5.28
N THR A 144 -5.27 16.24 -5.85
CA THR A 144 -5.25 14.97 -5.10
C THR A 144 -3.83 14.56 -4.70
N ILE A 145 -2.79 15.23 -5.21
CA ILE A 145 -1.38 14.90 -5.00
C ILE A 145 -0.79 15.81 -3.92
N GLU A 146 -0.69 15.33 -2.68
CA GLU A 146 -0.07 16.03 -1.55
C GLU A 146 1.41 15.64 -1.42
N ILE A 147 2.30 16.61 -1.25
CA ILE A 147 3.74 16.39 -1.04
C ILE A 147 3.94 15.97 0.43
N SER A 148 4.40 14.74 0.66
CA SER A 148 4.61 14.16 1.99
C SER A 148 6.06 14.23 2.48
N GLY A 149 7.00 14.45 1.57
CA GLY A 149 8.41 14.61 1.91
C GLY A 149 9.26 14.95 0.71
N VAL A 150 10.39 15.58 1.01
CA VAL A 150 11.42 15.93 0.04
C VAL A 150 12.79 15.54 0.59
N SER A 151 13.72 15.20 -0.27
CA SER A 151 15.10 14.91 0.07
C SER A 151 15.94 16.19 0.14
N ASN A 152 15.61 17.18 -0.71
CA ASN A 152 16.24 18.50 -0.72
C ASN A 152 15.57 19.44 0.30
N PRO A 153 16.26 19.84 1.40
CA PRO A 153 15.65 20.70 2.43
C PRO A 153 15.15 22.05 1.90
N ALA A 154 15.70 22.56 0.79
CA ALA A 154 15.25 23.82 0.18
C ALA A 154 13.82 23.76 -0.35
N LEU A 155 13.28 22.55 -0.56
CA LEU A 155 11.91 22.30 -1.01
C LEU A 155 10.94 22.03 0.15
N GLY A 156 11.38 22.19 1.39
CA GLY A 156 10.58 21.89 2.59
C GLY A 156 9.25 22.65 2.68
N GLU A 157 9.14 23.83 2.05
CA GLU A 157 7.91 24.64 2.01
C GLU A 157 6.73 23.95 1.29
N TYR A 158 7.02 22.97 0.43
CA TYR A 158 5.99 22.22 -0.30
C TYR A 158 5.33 21.13 0.53
N VAL A 159 5.99 20.65 1.58
CA VAL A 159 5.49 19.52 2.38
C VAL A 159 4.18 19.86 3.10
N GLY A 160 3.19 18.99 2.94
CA GLY A 160 1.84 19.16 3.49
C GLY A 160 0.90 19.99 2.59
N ARG A 161 1.34 20.37 1.40
CA ARG A 161 0.52 21.05 0.40
C ARG A 161 0.31 20.16 -0.81
N THR A 162 -0.82 20.31 -1.49
CA THR A 162 -0.97 19.66 -2.80
C THR A 162 -0.12 20.39 -3.85
N VAL A 163 0.17 19.68 -4.95
CA VAL A 163 0.86 20.29 -6.11
C VAL A 163 0.09 21.50 -6.62
N LEU A 164 -1.26 21.40 -6.71
CA LEU A 164 -2.11 22.52 -7.13
C LEU A 164 -2.03 23.71 -6.17
N GLN A 165 -2.06 23.48 -4.84
CA GLN A 165 -1.93 24.55 -3.84
C GLN A 165 -0.58 25.24 -3.94
N SER A 166 0.49 24.48 -4.12
CA SER A 166 1.84 24.99 -4.27
C SER A 166 2.00 25.83 -5.54
N ALA A 167 1.46 25.35 -6.65
CA ALA A 167 1.46 26.07 -7.91
C ALA A 167 0.73 27.43 -7.82
N ARG A 168 -0.48 27.42 -7.24
CA ARG A 168 -1.27 28.64 -7.03
C ARG A 168 -0.56 29.68 -6.17
N ALA A 169 0.11 29.24 -5.09
CA ALA A 169 0.86 30.13 -4.19
C ALA A 169 2.04 30.81 -4.91
N ARG A 170 2.55 30.21 -5.98
CA ARG A 170 3.67 30.73 -6.77
C ARG A 170 3.26 31.40 -8.08
N GLY A 171 1.98 31.40 -8.42
CA GLY A 171 1.48 31.94 -9.69
C GLY A 171 1.93 31.17 -10.93
N GLU A 172 2.15 29.85 -10.80
CA GLU A 172 2.63 28.99 -11.87
C GLU A 172 1.67 27.81 -12.16
N THR A 173 1.94 27.02 -13.20
CA THR A 173 1.14 25.85 -13.51
C THR A 173 1.48 24.68 -12.58
N PRO A 174 0.54 23.75 -12.31
CA PRO A 174 0.84 22.54 -11.51
C PRO A 174 1.99 21.72 -12.09
N TRP A 175 2.07 21.59 -13.42
CA TRP A 175 3.18 20.92 -14.07
C TRP A 175 4.54 21.60 -13.82
N THR A 176 4.59 22.94 -13.85
CA THR A 176 5.81 23.67 -13.54
C THR A 176 6.31 23.35 -12.13
N THR A 177 5.40 23.32 -11.14
CA THR A 177 5.71 22.92 -9.77
C THR A 177 6.18 21.47 -9.69
N ALA A 178 5.47 20.54 -10.33
CA ALA A 178 5.81 19.12 -10.33
C ALA A 178 7.17 18.86 -11.00
N ARG A 179 7.42 19.48 -12.17
CA ARG A 179 8.71 19.40 -12.88
C ARG A 179 9.86 19.90 -12.01
N ARG A 180 9.68 21.01 -11.28
CA ARG A 180 10.66 21.53 -10.34
C ARG A 180 10.94 20.52 -9.22
N LEU A 181 9.91 20.00 -8.57
CA LEU A 181 10.07 18.99 -7.52
C LEU A 181 10.81 17.75 -8.04
N LEU A 182 10.44 17.24 -9.20
CA LEU A 182 11.09 16.09 -9.82
C LEU A 182 12.59 16.34 -10.11
N THR A 183 12.94 17.54 -10.57
CA THR A 183 14.33 17.87 -10.95
C THR A 183 15.19 18.28 -9.77
N GLU A 184 14.73 19.25 -8.96
CA GLU A 184 15.51 19.81 -7.85
C GLU A 184 15.62 18.86 -6.65
N ASP A 185 14.66 17.94 -6.48
CA ASP A 185 14.69 16.85 -5.48
C ASP A 185 15.27 15.55 -6.04
N ARG A 186 15.74 15.55 -7.29
CA ARG A 186 16.34 14.40 -7.96
C ARG A 186 15.49 13.13 -7.84
N LEU A 187 14.18 13.28 -8.12
CA LEU A 187 13.17 12.22 -8.05
C LEU A 187 12.86 11.70 -6.62
N GLY A 188 13.37 12.36 -5.59
CA GLY A 188 13.22 11.94 -4.19
C GLY A 188 11.89 12.32 -3.54
N THR A 189 11.07 13.16 -4.19
CA THR A 189 9.81 13.66 -3.64
C THR A 189 8.81 12.54 -3.42
N THR A 190 8.36 12.36 -2.18
CA THR A 190 7.30 11.44 -1.80
C THR A 190 5.95 12.17 -1.75
N ILE A 191 4.88 11.45 -2.08
CA ILE A 191 3.53 12.00 -2.18
C ILE A 191 2.50 11.13 -1.48
N LEU A 192 1.39 11.76 -1.07
CA LEU A 192 0.13 11.10 -0.77
C LEU A 192 -0.82 11.33 -1.94
N GLN A 193 -1.52 10.27 -2.34
CA GLN A 193 -2.54 10.32 -3.40
C GLN A 193 -3.93 10.17 -2.78
N HIS A 194 -4.71 11.23 -2.76
CA HIS A 194 -6.07 11.25 -2.20
C HIS A 194 -7.11 10.77 -3.25
N VAL A 195 -6.96 9.53 -3.69
CA VAL A 195 -7.73 8.94 -4.81
C VAL A 195 -8.54 7.69 -4.46
N GLY A 196 -8.48 7.24 -3.19
CA GLY A 196 -9.16 6.03 -2.75
C GLY A 196 -10.66 6.22 -2.53
N ASN A 197 -11.41 5.13 -2.67
CA ASN A 197 -12.84 5.05 -2.46
C ASN A 197 -13.12 4.25 -1.19
N GLU A 198 -13.69 4.89 -0.17
CA GLU A 198 -13.94 4.27 1.15
C GLU A 198 -14.81 3.00 1.05
N GLU A 199 -15.86 2.99 0.21
CA GLU A 199 -16.72 1.81 0.07
C GLU A 199 -16.01 0.65 -0.62
N ASN A 200 -15.13 0.94 -1.58
CA ASN A 200 -14.28 -0.09 -2.19
C ASN A 200 -13.34 -0.71 -1.13
N VAL A 201 -12.72 0.10 -0.27
CA VAL A 201 -11.87 -0.40 0.82
C VAL A 201 -12.67 -1.32 1.75
N ARG A 202 -13.87 -0.92 2.16
CA ARG A 202 -14.74 -1.72 3.03
C ARG A 202 -15.16 -3.02 2.37
N THR A 203 -15.51 -2.99 1.10
CA THR A 203 -15.96 -4.16 0.34
C THR A 203 -14.82 -5.16 0.18
N ILE A 204 -13.62 -4.71 -0.20
CA ILE A 204 -12.43 -5.55 -0.32
C ILE A 204 -12.06 -6.17 1.04
N MET A 205 -12.12 -5.39 2.12
CA MET A 205 -11.77 -5.82 3.47
C MET A 205 -12.66 -6.96 3.99
N ARG A 206 -13.92 -7.04 3.55
CA ARG A 206 -14.86 -8.11 3.94
C ARG A 206 -14.58 -9.45 3.26
N HIS A 207 -13.75 -9.48 2.22
CA HIS A 207 -13.52 -10.70 1.45
C HIS A 207 -12.83 -11.80 2.29
N PRO A 208 -13.26 -13.09 2.19
CA PRO A 208 -12.69 -14.19 2.99
C PRO A 208 -11.19 -14.41 2.79
N ALA A 209 -10.66 -14.14 1.59
CA ALA A 209 -9.23 -14.26 1.29
C ALA A 209 -8.42 -13.03 1.74
N HIS A 210 -9.04 -12.01 2.33
CA HIS A 210 -8.37 -10.80 2.78
C HIS A 210 -7.51 -11.06 4.03
N THR A 211 -6.33 -10.44 4.04
CA THR A 211 -5.44 -10.29 5.21
C THR A 211 -5.25 -8.81 5.51
N GLY A 212 -4.73 -8.47 6.69
CA GLY A 212 -4.36 -7.09 6.98
C GLY A 212 -2.97 -6.75 6.43
N GLY A 213 -2.86 -5.61 5.79
CA GLY A 213 -1.60 -5.04 5.32
C GLY A 213 -1.45 -3.59 5.74
N SER A 214 -0.22 -3.12 5.95
CA SER A 214 0.04 -1.71 6.28
C SER A 214 0.53 -0.90 5.07
N ASP A 215 1.24 -1.54 4.17
CA ASP A 215 1.97 -0.87 3.09
C ASP A 215 2.77 0.36 3.61
N GLY A 216 3.31 0.21 4.84
CA GLY A 216 3.90 1.31 5.62
C GLY A 216 5.24 1.76 5.06
N ILE A 217 5.34 3.06 4.72
CA ILE A 217 6.58 3.73 4.32
C ILE A 217 6.97 4.70 5.43
N LEU A 218 8.15 4.50 6.03
CA LEU A 218 8.64 5.28 7.17
C LEU A 218 9.42 6.54 6.77
N GLN A 219 9.63 6.75 5.48
CA GLN A 219 10.42 7.85 4.91
C GLN A 219 9.61 9.14 4.80
N GLY A 220 10.35 10.26 4.67
CA GLY A 220 9.77 11.59 4.55
C GLY A 220 9.52 12.28 5.89
N SER A 221 9.36 13.59 5.87
CA SER A 221 9.09 14.42 7.06
C SER A 221 7.65 14.28 7.55
N LYS A 222 6.70 14.04 6.65
CA LYS A 222 5.28 13.83 6.92
C LYS A 222 4.80 12.52 6.26
N PRO A 223 5.28 11.32 6.73
CA PRO A 223 4.93 10.04 6.13
C PRO A 223 3.43 9.76 6.26
N HIS A 224 2.92 8.84 5.45
CA HIS A 224 1.55 8.38 5.59
C HIS A 224 1.32 7.77 7.00
N PRO A 225 0.24 8.09 7.71
CA PRO A 225 -0.03 7.58 9.06
C PRO A 225 -0.16 6.05 9.12
N ARG A 226 -0.37 5.37 7.99
CA ARG A 226 -0.46 3.91 7.90
C ARG A 226 0.80 3.20 8.41
N ALA A 227 1.97 3.85 8.35
CA ALA A 227 3.21 3.30 8.89
C ALA A 227 3.17 3.07 10.41
N TYR A 228 2.34 3.83 11.13
CA TYR A 228 2.24 3.79 12.59
C TYR A 228 0.87 3.36 13.11
N GLY A 229 -0.19 3.56 12.32
CA GLY A 229 -1.57 3.45 12.79
C GLY A 229 -2.40 2.32 12.17
N THR A 230 -1.90 1.57 11.19
CA THR A 230 -2.71 0.62 10.40
C THR A 230 -3.46 -0.39 11.25
N PHE A 231 -2.78 -1.17 12.06
CA PHE A 231 -3.44 -2.26 12.78
C PHE A 231 -4.43 -1.75 13.86
N PRO A 232 -4.11 -0.72 14.64
CA PRO A 232 -5.09 -0.06 15.50
C PRO A 232 -6.27 0.59 14.73
N GLN A 233 -6.06 1.05 13.49
CA GLN A 233 -7.10 1.61 12.64
C GLN A 233 -8.13 0.54 12.21
N TYR A 234 -7.68 -0.68 11.89
CA TYR A 234 -8.58 -1.81 11.66
C TYR A 234 -9.50 -2.03 12.86
N LEU A 235 -8.92 -2.17 14.05
CA LEU A 235 -9.65 -2.48 15.28
C LEU A 235 -10.55 -1.31 15.74
N GLY A 236 -10.01 -0.09 15.72
CA GLY A 236 -10.73 1.09 16.20
C GLY A 236 -11.83 1.53 15.22
N ARG A 237 -11.46 1.83 13.99
CA ARG A 237 -12.37 2.41 13.01
C ARG A 237 -13.24 1.34 12.32
N TYR A 238 -12.62 0.32 11.72
CA TYR A 238 -13.36 -0.61 10.85
C TYR A 238 -14.13 -1.68 11.62
N VAL A 239 -13.70 -2.04 12.83
CA VAL A 239 -14.47 -2.90 13.73
C VAL A 239 -15.40 -2.06 14.60
N ARG A 240 -14.85 -1.27 15.53
CA ARG A 240 -15.66 -0.62 16.59
C ARG A 240 -16.58 0.47 16.07
N GLU A 241 -16.09 1.37 15.23
CA GLU A 241 -16.86 2.56 14.80
C GLU A 241 -17.77 2.26 13.61
N LEU A 242 -17.29 1.53 12.62
CA LEU A 242 -17.98 1.30 11.36
C LEU A 242 -18.66 -0.07 11.24
N GLY A 243 -18.30 -1.05 12.09
CA GLY A 243 -18.88 -2.40 12.05
C GLY A 243 -18.66 -3.11 10.70
N VAL A 244 -17.55 -2.84 10.01
CA VAL A 244 -17.22 -3.45 8.71
C VAL A 244 -16.88 -4.93 8.87
N LEU A 245 -16.14 -5.26 9.94
CA LEU A 245 -15.79 -6.61 10.37
C LEU A 245 -16.20 -6.83 11.82
N SER A 246 -16.47 -8.07 12.20
CA SER A 246 -16.48 -8.44 13.62
C SER A 246 -15.06 -8.38 14.20
N LEU A 247 -14.94 -8.33 15.51
CA LEU A 247 -13.62 -8.32 16.16
C LEU A 247 -12.84 -9.58 15.84
N GLU A 248 -13.50 -10.73 15.92
CA GLU A 248 -12.92 -12.06 15.68
C GLU A 248 -12.44 -12.20 14.22
N GLU A 249 -13.24 -11.74 13.27
CA GLU A 249 -12.89 -11.76 11.85
C GLU A 249 -11.68 -10.85 11.59
N CYS A 250 -11.69 -9.63 12.12
CA CYS A 250 -10.56 -8.72 12.00
C CYS A 250 -9.28 -9.33 12.58
N VAL A 251 -9.34 -9.92 13.78
CA VAL A 251 -8.18 -10.59 14.39
C VAL A 251 -7.70 -11.75 13.51
N ALA A 252 -8.59 -12.55 12.94
CA ALA A 252 -8.21 -13.64 12.02
C ALA A 252 -7.49 -13.12 10.78
N HIS A 253 -7.94 -11.99 10.19
CA HIS A 253 -7.27 -11.34 9.05
C HIS A 253 -5.85 -10.88 9.41
N LEU A 254 -5.67 -10.28 10.59
CA LEU A 254 -4.41 -9.69 11.03
C LEU A 254 -3.41 -10.72 11.57
N THR A 255 -3.83 -11.96 11.85
CA THR A 255 -2.99 -12.96 12.53
C THR A 255 -3.00 -14.30 11.81
N GLY A 256 -3.98 -15.17 12.04
CA GLY A 256 -4.00 -16.54 11.53
C GLY A 256 -3.95 -16.66 10.02
N ARG A 257 -4.71 -15.81 9.28
CA ARG A 257 -4.70 -15.82 7.81
C ARG A 257 -3.36 -15.35 7.24
N ALA A 258 -2.79 -14.28 7.80
CA ALA A 258 -1.48 -13.78 7.41
C ALA A 258 -0.38 -14.83 7.69
N ALA A 259 -0.40 -15.45 8.87
CA ALA A 259 0.54 -16.50 9.23
C ALA A 259 0.43 -17.73 8.31
N ALA A 260 -0.81 -18.12 7.93
CA ALA A 260 -1.05 -19.20 6.98
C ALA A 260 -0.48 -18.88 5.58
N ARG A 261 -0.73 -17.66 5.05
CA ARG A 261 -0.15 -17.22 3.76
C ARG A 261 1.39 -17.24 3.79
N LEU A 262 1.98 -16.78 4.88
CA LEU A 262 3.43 -16.76 5.08
C LEU A 262 4.02 -18.14 5.46
N ARG A 263 3.17 -19.18 5.62
CA ARG A 263 3.57 -20.52 6.05
C ARG A 263 4.38 -20.51 7.35
N LEU A 264 3.91 -19.75 8.35
CA LEU A 264 4.49 -19.71 9.68
C LEU A 264 3.83 -20.79 10.55
N PRO A 265 4.55 -21.87 10.91
CA PRO A 265 3.91 -23.06 11.51
C PRO A 265 3.52 -22.88 12.97
N ASP A 266 4.10 -21.89 13.64
CA ASP A 266 4.05 -21.72 15.09
C ASP A 266 3.56 -20.34 15.55
N ARG A 267 2.83 -19.62 14.70
CA ARG A 267 2.34 -18.25 14.95
C ARG A 267 0.94 -18.03 14.41
N GLY A 268 0.35 -16.85 14.76
CA GLY A 268 -0.94 -16.39 14.27
C GLY A 268 -2.15 -16.94 15.01
N LEU A 269 -1.95 -17.86 15.96
CA LEU A 269 -3.01 -18.41 16.81
C LEU A 269 -2.53 -18.47 18.27
N VAL A 270 -3.43 -18.28 19.21
CA VAL A 270 -3.20 -18.57 20.64
C VAL A 270 -3.47 -20.05 20.85
N ARG A 271 -2.41 -20.85 20.87
CA ARG A 271 -2.45 -22.31 20.93
C ARG A 271 -1.24 -22.85 21.66
N GLU A 272 -1.41 -23.96 22.39
CA GLU A 272 -0.29 -24.68 23.03
C GLU A 272 0.75 -25.07 21.98
N GLY A 273 2.03 -24.90 22.34
CA GLY A 273 3.17 -25.16 21.47
C GLY A 273 3.50 -24.03 20.47
N TYR A 274 2.64 -23.01 20.35
CA TYR A 274 2.90 -21.84 19.51
C TYR A 274 3.76 -20.81 20.24
N ARG A 275 4.45 -19.98 19.46
CA ARG A 275 5.24 -18.87 20.01
C ARG A 275 4.32 -17.84 20.64
N ALA A 276 4.71 -17.38 21.81
CA ALA A 276 3.99 -16.35 22.54
C ALA A 276 4.34 -14.94 22.01
N ASP A 277 4.06 -14.71 20.72
CA ASP A 277 4.06 -13.39 20.08
C ASP A 277 2.63 -12.84 20.20
N LEU A 278 2.37 -12.08 21.26
CA LEU A 278 1.04 -11.73 21.70
C LEU A 278 0.87 -10.21 21.80
N VAL A 279 -0.33 -9.74 21.48
CA VAL A 279 -0.75 -8.34 21.70
C VAL A 279 -1.99 -8.35 22.60
N LEU A 280 -1.93 -7.64 23.73
CA LEU A 280 -3.08 -7.39 24.58
C LEU A 280 -3.59 -5.99 24.28
N PHE A 281 -4.87 -5.89 24.00
CA PHE A 281 -5.53 -4.59 23.71
C PHE A 281 -6.93 -4.54 24.32
N ASP A 282 -7.41 -3.33 24.62
CA ASP A 282 -8.79 -3.10 25.00
C ASP A 282 -9.61 -2.74 23.74
N PRO A 283 -10.55 -3.59 23.30
CA PRO A 283 -11.35 -3.35 22.10
C PRO A 283 -12.20 -2.08 22.17
N ARG A 284 -12.47 -1.56 23.39
CA ARG A 284 -13.26 -0.34 23.59
C ARG A 284 -12.43 0.93 23.38
N THR A 285 -11.09 0.84 23.51
CA THR A 285 -10.21 2.03 23.52
C THR A 285 -9.11 1.97 22.47
N VAL A 286 -8.83 0.80 21.88
CA VAL A 286 -7.80 0.68 20.85
C VAL A 286 -8.08 1.62 19.68
N ALA A 287 -7.09 2.44 19.33
CA ALA A 287 -7.19 3.41 18.25
C ALA A 287 -5.80 3.79 17.72
N PRO A 288 -5.67 4.22 16.46
CA PRO A 288 -4.45 4.86 15.98
C PRO A 288 -4.25 6.18 16.73
N GLY A 289 -3.00 6.49 17.08
CA GLY A 289 -2.62 7.85 17.45
C GLY A 289 -2.22 8.67 16.24
N ALA A 290 -1.71 7.99 15.23
CA ALA A 290 -1.23 8.60 14.00
C ALA A 290 -2.35 9.21 13.17
N THR A 291 -2.14 10.46 12.74
CA THR A 291 -3.02 11.21 11.82
C THR A 291 -2.18 11.75 10.65
N PHE A 292 -2.82 12.30 9.62
CA PHE A 292 -2.08 12.94 8.52
C PHE A 292 -1.28 14.17 8.99
N ASP A 293 -1.70 14.84 10.06
CA ASP A 293 -0.97 15.99 10.64
C ASP A 293 0.12 15.57 11.63
N ALA A 294 -0.07 14.45 12.34
CA ALA A 294 0.86 13.89 13.32
C ALA A 294 1.11 12.39 13.06
N PRO A 295 1.76 12.04 11.95
CA PRO A 295 1.79 10.65 11.45
C PRO A 295 2.63 9.68 12.29
N ARG A 296 3.49 10.17 13.18
CA ARG A 296 4.37 9.35 14.02
C ARG A 296 3.87 9.15 15.44
N THR A 297 2.61 9.47 15.71
CA THR A 297 2.02 9.30 17.03
C THR A 297 1.72 7.82 17.29
N LEU A 298 2.10 7.35 18.49
CA LEU A 298 1.89 5.96 18.90
C LEU A 298 0.40 5.65 19.12
N PRO A 299 -0.02 4.37 18.96
CA PRO A 299 -1.39 3.93 19.18
C PRO A 299 -1.81 4.02 20.65
N LYS A 300 -3.12 3.96 20.87
CA LYS A 300 -3.74 3.89 22.21
C LYS A 300 -4.40 2.53 22.42
N GLY A 301 -4.65 2.17 23.70
CA GLY A 301 -5.40 0.96 24.04
C GLY A 301 -4.64 -0.36 23.84
N ILE A 302 -3.31 -0.33 23.74
CA ILE A 302 -2.43 -1.50 23.62
C ILE A 302 -1.43 -1.47 24.80
N PRO A 303 -1.82 -1.94 26.00
CA PRO A 303 -0.94 -1.89 27.15
C PRO A 303 0.25 -2.85 27.07
N HIS A 304 0.10 -4.01 26.42
CA HIS A 304 1.16 -5.01 26.43
C HIS A 304 1.39 -5.63 25.06
N VAL A 305 2.67 -5.84 24.74
CA VAL A 305 3.12 -6.64 23.58
C VAL A 305 4.22 -7.58 24.06
N LEU A 306 4.05 -8.86 23.73
CA LEU A 306 5.03 -9.89 23.99
C LEU A 306 5.64 -10.40 22.68
N ILE A 307 6.93 -10.66 22.70
CA ILE A 307 7.64 -11.40 21.67
C ILE A 307 8.36 -12.56 22.34
N ASP A 308 8.06 -13.78 21.89
CA ASP A 308 8.60 -15.01 22.46
C ASP A 308 8.39 -15.09 23.99
N GLY A 309 7.20 -14.68 24.46
CA GLY A 309 6.81 -14.69 25.88
C GLY A 309 7.42 -13.56 26.74
N ARG A 310 8.16 -12.62 26.16
CA ARG A 310 8.82 -11.53 26.88
C ARG A 310 8.16 -10.20 26.55
N PHE A 311 7.82 -9.42 27.56
CA PHE A 311 7.25 -8.09 27.37
C PHE A 311 8.26 -7.15 26.69
N VAL A 312 7.91 -6.68 25.47
CA VAL A 312 8.61 -5.61 24.75
C VAL A 312 7.88 -4.27 24.89
N ILE A 313 6.57 -4.33 25.17
CA ILE A 313 5.76 -3.23 25.69
C ILE A 313 5.07 -3.74 26.95
N GLU A 314 5.18 -3.00 28.04
CA GLU A 314 4.55 -3.29 29.34
C GLU A 314 3.95 -1.98 29.89
N ASP A 315 2.69 -2.02 30.30
CA ASP A 315 1.92 -0.86 30.75
C ASP A 315 2.01 0.35 29.79
N GLY A 316 1.97 0.07 28.48
CA GLY A 316 2.04 1.07 27.42
C GLY A 316 3.44 1.69 27.20
N ARG A 317 4.48 1.16 27.83
CA ARG A 317 5.85 1.66 27.73
C ARG A 317 6.76 0.61 27.10
N ARG A 318 7.67 1.06 26.26
CA ARG A 318 8.72 0.19 25.74
C ARG A 318 9.67 -0.24 26.86
N THR A 319 9.96 -1.54 26.90
CA THR A 319 11.00 -2.12 27.77
C THR A 319 12.37 -2.12 27.06
N ASP A 320 13.43 -2.49 27.77
CA ASP A 320 14.76 -2.68 27.19
C ASP A 320 14.95 -4.08 26.57
N VAL A 321 13.90 -4.88 26.51
CA VAL A 321 13.94 -6.24 25.99
C VAL A 321 14.01 -6.24 24.47
N LEU A 322 15.05 -6.84 23.90
CA LEU A 322 15.24 -7.09 22.48
C LEU A 322 15.00 -8.59 22.22
N ALA A 323 13.73 -8.98 22.07
CA ALA A 323 13.34 -10.39 21.89
C ALA A 323 13.10 -10.76 20.40
N GLY A 324 13.17 -9.77 19.49
CA GLY A 324 12.97 -9.99 18.06
C GLY A 324 14.04 -10.86 17.43
N ARG A 325 13.63 -11.68 16.47
CA ARG A 325 14.52 -12.55 15.70
C ARG A 325 13.99 -12.69 14.27
N THR A 326 14.86 -13.17 13.37
CA THR A 326 14.46 -13.54 12.03
C THR A 326 13.45 -14.68 12.09
N VAL A 327 12.31 -14.50 11.42
CA VAL A 327 11.29 -15.53 11.23
C VAL A 327 11.40 -16.07 9.81
N ARG A 328 11.42 -17.40 9.69
CA ARG A 328 11.46 -18.08 8.39
C ARG A 328 10.21 -18.93 8.23
N ARG A 329 9.71 -18.99 6.98
CA ARG A 329 8.63 -19.92 6.64
C ARG A 329 9.09 -21.37 6.80
N ALA A 330 8.14 -22.28 7.01
CA ALA A 330 8.42 -23.71 6.91
C ALA A 330 8.95 -24.07 5.50
N ALA A 331 9.83 -25.04 5.43
CA ALA A 331 10.22 -25.62 4.14
C ALA A 331 8.96 -26.20 3.45
N ALA A 332 8.95 -26.14 2.12
CA ALA A 332 7.86 -26.71 1.33
C ALA A 332 7.88 -28.24 1.38
#